data_d13e34dcfe3c74562ca4d1c044b036f4
#
_entry.id   d13e34dcfe3c74562ca4d1c044b036f4
#
_cell.length_a   1.000
_cell.length_b   1.000
_cell.length_c   1.000
_cell.angle_alpha   90.00
_cell.angle_beta   90.00
_cell.angle_gamma   90.00
#
_symmetry.space_group_name_H-M   'P 1'
#
loop_
_entity.id
_entity.type
_entity.pdbx_description
1 polymer ?
#
loop_
_entity_poly.entity_id
_entity_poly.type
_entity_poly.pdbx_seq_one_letter_code
_entity_poly.pdbx_strand_id
1 'polypeptide(L)'
;RYQVFLLGGGYPVPAGDDSHTFNRSALFGKDGQILAKYDKIHLFDVDLPDGNLYKESSTILSGAEYPPVVDVPGLCKIGLSICYDVRFPELYRYLSSNGAELIMIPAAFTAFTGKDHWQILLQARAIENTAYVVAPAQTGIHYGRRQSHGHAMVIDPWGTVLSDAGKTQGAAIAPADKERVKKIREQMPSLK
;
A
#
# COMPACT_ATOMS: atom_id res chain seq x y z
N ARG A 1 1.19 -0.72 24.68
CA ARG A 1 0.70 -1.94 25.33
C ARG A 1 1.16 -3.20 24.59
N TYR A 2 1.11 -3.22 23.27
CA TYR A 2 1.37 -4.42 22.48
C TYR A 2 2.81 -4.55 21.95
N GLN A 3 3.61 -3.49 22.03
CA GLN A 3 5.02 -3.48 21.59
C GLN A 3 5.20 -3.95 20.13
N VAL A 4 4.31 -3.49 19.24
CA VAL A 4 4.29 -3.80 17.80
C VAL A 4 4.55 -2.55 16.97
N PHE A 5 5.07 -2.73 15.76
CA PHE A 5 5.03 -1.69 14.73
C PHE A 5 3.63 -1.68 14.12
N LEU A 6 3.11 -0.50 13.81
CA LEU A 6 1.78 -0.32 13.25
C LEU A 6 1.84 0.61 12.04
N LEU A 7 1.31 0.18 10.92
CA LEU A 7 0.97 1.09 9.84
C LEU A 7 -0.49 1.53 9.98
N GLY A 8 -0.70 2.81 10.24
CA GLY A 8 -1.99 3.47 10.10
C GLY A 8 -2.08 4.08 8.71
N GLY A 9 -3.09 3.72 7.94
CA GLY A 9 -3.14 4.31 6.65
C GLY A 9 -4.37 3.98 5.85
N GLY A 10 -4.70 4.74 4.88
CA GLY A 10 -4.79 6.13 4.55
C GLY A 10 -5.88 6.81 5.37
N TYR A 11 -5.52 7.85 5.98
CA TYR A 11 -6.44 8.69 6.76
C TYR A 11 -6.27 10.17 6.38
N PRO A 12 -7.34 10.99 6.50
CA PRO A 12 -7.26 12.40 6.16
C PRO A 12 -6.50 13.18 7.24
N VAL A 13 -5.64 14.10 6.80
CA VAL A 13 -4.98 15.10 7.66
C VAL A 13 -5.17 16.48 7.05
N PRO A 14 -5.36 17.56 7.86
CA PRO A 14 -5.51 18.92 7.34
C PRO A 14 -4.36 19.32 6.42
N ALA A 15 -4.68 19.95 5.29
CA ALA A 15 -3.68 20.44 4.33
C ALA A 15 -3.27 21.90 4.60
N GLY A 16 -3.81 22.53 5.63
CA GLY A 16 -3.53 23.94 5.99
C GLY A 16 -4.56 24.92 5.45
N ASP A 17 -5.57 24.46 4.73
CA ASP A 17 -6.78 25.22 4.37
C ASP A 17 -8.03 24.50 4.88
N ASP A 18 -9.18 25.19 4.84
CA ASP A 18 -10.45 24.69 5.37
C ASP A 18 -11.18 23.71 4.42
N SER A 19 -10.67 23.52 3.21
CA SER A 19 -11.34 22.76 2.13
C SER A 19 -10.66 21.46 1.75
N HIS A 20 -9.36 21.31 2.06
CA HIS A 20 -8.58 20.16 1.62
C HIS A 20 -7.89 19.41 2.76
N THR A 21 -7.65 18.14 2.48
CA THR A 21 -6.83 17.26 3.32
C THR A 21 -5.79 16.54 2.47
N PHE A 22 -4.74 16.00 3.13
CA PHE A 22 -3.90 14.96 2.53
C PHE A 22 -4.44 13.58 2.91
N ASN A 23 -4.25 12.60 2.03
CA ASN A 23 -4.46 11.19 2.34
C ASN A 23 -3.12 10.62 2.83
N ARG A 24 -3.00 10.46 4.17
CA ARG A 24 -1.74 10.10 4.83
C ARG A 24 -1.70 8.66 5.29
N SER A 25 -0.55 8.02 5.11
CA SER A 25 -0.14 6.80 5.77
C SER A 25 1.00 7.10 6.75
N ALA A 26 0.99 6.50 7.94
CA ALA A 26 2.03 6.67 8.93
C ALA A 26 2.46 5.34 9.55
N LEU A 27 3.78 5.14 9.65
CA LEU A 27 4.38 4.02 10.35
C LEU A 27 4.73 4.43 11.78
N PHE A 28 4.18 3.70 12.75
CA PHE A 28 4.41 3.93 14.16
C PHE A 28 5.36 2.87 14.73
N GLY A 29 6.29 3.32 15.57
CA GLY A 29 7.18 2.47 16.36
C GLY A 29 6.46 1.78 17.52
N LYS A 30 7.16 0.87 18.17
CA LYS A 30 6.67 0.14 19.35
C LYS A 30 6.33 1.05 20.54
N ASP A 31 6.93 2.23 20.59
CA ASP A 31 6.69 3.30 21.56
C ASP A 31 5.52 4.23 21.18
N GLY A 32 4.93 4.03 20.00
CA GLY A 32 3.86 4.85 19.46
C GLY A 32 4.31 6.13 18.76
N GLN A 33 5.62 6.38 18.65
CA GLN A 33 6.15 7.51 17.89
C GLN A 33 6.06 7.25 16.39
N ILE A 34 5.87 8.31 15.60
CA ILE A 34 5.86 8.22 14.14
C ILE A 34 7.29 8.05 13.64
N LEU A 35 7.58 6.92 13.00
CA LEU A 35 8.85 6.63 12.34
C LEU A 35 8.90 7.24 10.93
N ALA A 36 7.77 7.22 10.23
CA ALA A 36 7.64 7.82 8.90
C ALA A 36 6.18 8.15 8.59
N LYS A 37 6.00 9.09 7.67
CA LYS A 37 4.71 9.46 7.09
C LYS A 37 4.86 9.63 5.58
N TYR A 38 3.77 9.38 4.87
CA TYR A 38 3.67 9.58 3.42
C TYR A 38 2.29 10.14 3.08
N ASP A 39 2.26 11.22 2.33
CA ASP A 39 1.07 11.81 1.76
C ASP A 39 0.93 11.35 0.31
N LYS A 40 -0.18 10.73 -0.01
CA LYS A 40 -0.46 10.13 -1.33
C LYS A 40 -0.24 11.13 -2.46
N ILE A 41 0.59 10.76 -3.45
CA ILE A 41 0.89 11.63 -4.60
C ILE A 41 -0.04 11.38 -5.79
N HIS A 42 -0.48 10.15 -6.05
CA HIS A 42 -1.36 9.83 -7.17
C HIS A 42 -2.82 9.81 -6.72
N LEU A 43 -3.57 10.86 -7.08
CA LEU A 43 -4.98 10.98 -6.72
C LEU A 43 -5.86 10.17 -7.68
N PHE A 44 -6.95 9.60 -7.14
CA PHE A 44 -7.89 8.76 -7.88
C PHE A 44 -8.97 9.61 -8.54
N ASP A 45 -8.60 10.23 -9.68
CA ASP A 45 -9.51 10.98 -10.53
C ASP A 45 -9.80 10.14 -11.79
N VAL A 46 -10.92 9.43 -11.80
CA VAL A 46 -11.25 8.49 -12.86
C VAL A 46 -12.75 8.49 -13.16
N ASP A 47 -13.08 8.27 -14.41
CA ASP A 47 -14.42 7.96 -14.91
C ASP A 47 -14.45 6.47 -15.27
N LEU A 48 -15.21 5.69 -14.53
CA LEU A 48 -15.25 4.25 -14.70
C LEU A 48 -16.41 3.82 -15.60
N PRO A 49 -16.24 2.73 -16.39
CA PRO A 49 -17.29 2.20 -17.27
C PRO A 49 -18.58 1.78 -16.57
N ASP A 50 -18.58 1.62 -15.24
CA ASP A 50 -19.76 1.36 -14.43
C ASP A 50 -20.60 2.62 -14.12
N GLY A 51 -20.20 3.78 -14.67
CA GLY A 51 -20.87 5.07 -14.50
C GLY A 51 -20.49 5.79 -13.21
N ASN A 52 -19.53 5.29 -12.43
CA ASN A 52 -19.04 5.97 -11.23
C ASN A 52 -17.90 6.93 -11.58
N LEU A 53 -18.12 8.22 -11.32
CA LEU A 53 -17.10 9.26 -11.37
C LEU A 53 -16.44 9.40 -10.00
N TYR A 54 -15.14 9.28 -9.96
CA TYR A 54 -14.31 9.55 -8.78
C TYR A 54 -13.44 10.76 -9.05
N LYS A 55 -13.45 11.72 -8.13
CA LYS A 55 -12.64 12.94 -8.20
C LYS A 55 -12.03 13.19 -6.83
N GLU A 56 -10.98 12.44 -6.48
CA GLU A 56 -10.30 12.54 -5.20
C GLU A 56 -9.70 13.95 -5.02
N SER A 57 -9.20 14.55 -6.11
CA SER A 57 -8.62 15.91 -6.12
C SER A 57 -9.60 17.02 -5.72
N SER A 58 -10.90 16.73 -5.64
CA SER A 58 -11.88 17.73 -5.18
C SER A 58 -11.78 18.08 -3.70
N THR A 59 -11.16 17.21 -2.90
CA THR A 59 -11.04 17.37 -1.43
C THR A 59 -9.67 16.95 -0.88
N ILE A 60 -8.86 16.26 -1.69
CA ILE A 60 -7.53 15.77 -1.31
C ILE A 60 -6.47 16.48 -2.15
N LEU A 61 -5.46 17.03 -1.52
CA LEU A 61 -4.27 17.51 -2.21
C LEU A 61 -3.26 16.39 -2.41
N SER A 62 -2.55 16.43 -3.55
CA SER A 62 -1.42 15.57 -3.82
C SER A 62 -0.26 15.88 -2.86
N GLY A 63 0.36 14.84 -2.30
CA GLY A 63 1.63 14.97 -1.60
C GLY A 63 2.73 15.48 -2.53
N ALA A 64 3.68 16.22 -1.96
CA ALA A 64 4.79 16.82 -2.73
C ALA A 64 6.04 15.93 -2.76
N GLU A 65 6.15 14.98 -1.85
CA GLU A 65 7.36 14.19 -1.65
C GLU A 65 7.14 12.72 -2.02
N TYR A 66 8.15 12.11 -2.61
CA TYR A 66 8.19 10.65 -2.81
C TYR A 66 8.11 9.89 -1.49
N PRO A 67 7.50 8.68 -1.50
CA PRO A 67 7.32 7.92 -0.27
C PRO A 67 8.65 7.50 0.34
N PRO A 68 8.78 7.54 1.68
CA PRO A 68 9.99 7.15 2.38
C PRO A 68 10.20 5.62 2.36
N VAL A 69 11.48 5.23 2.42
CA VAL A 69 11.90 3.88 2.82
C VAL A 69 12.50 3.99 4.22
N VAL A 70 11.97 3.24 5.16
CA VAL A 70 12.34 3.29 6.58
C VAL A 70 13.01 2.00 7.00
N ASP A 71 14.21 2.10 7.55
CA ASP A 71 14.85 0.95 8.18
C ASP A 71 14.23 0.74 9.58
N VAL A 72 13.53 -0.39 9.73
CA VAL A 72 12.85 -0.73 10.98
C VAL A 72 13.74 -1.73 11.75
N PRO A 73 14.34 -1.31 12.87
CA PRO A 73 15.28 -2.14 13.62
C PRO A 73 14.70 -3.51 14.00
N GLY A 74 15.44 -4.57 13.65
CA GLY A 74 15.03 -5.96 13.94
C GLY A 74 13.93 -6.51 13.04
N LEU A 75 13.51 -5.76 12.01
CA LEU A 75 12.52 -6.20 11.00
C LEU A 75 13.13 -6.14 9.59
N CYS A 76 12.90 -5.09 8.86
CA CYS A 76 13.37 -4.90 7.48
C CYS A 76 13.20 -3.43 7.05
N LYS A 77 13.64 -3.11 5.84
CA LYS A 77 13.35 -1.81 5.21
C LYS A 77 11.95 -1.80 4.62
N ILE A 78 11.11 -0.87 5.08
CA ILE A 78 9.71 -0.74 4.72
C ILE A 78 9.50 0.47 3.81
N GLY A 79 8.90 0.25 2.63
CA GLY A 79 8.43 1.31 1.73
C GLY A 79 6.94 1.59 1.94
N LEU A 80 6.55 2.87 1.90
CA LEU A 80 5.15 3.28 2.04
C LEU A 80 4.54 3.63 0.69
N SER A 81 3.27 3.32 0.49
CA SER A 81 2.44 3.77 -0.64
C SER A 81 0.97 3.76 -0.22
N ILE A 82 0.06 4.28 -1.05
CA ILE A 82 -1.38 4.28 -0.75
C ILE A 82 -2.20 3.98 -2.01
N CYS A 83 -2.97 2.89 -1.98
CA CYS A 83 -4.09 2.60 -2.88
C CYS A 83 -3.76 2.77 -4.38
N TYR A 84 -4.19 3.90 -4.98
CA TYR A 84 -4.03 4.17 -6.41
C TYR A 84 -2.57 4.22 -6.88
N ASP A 85 -1.62 4.50 -5.97
CA ASP A 85 -0.19 4.41 -6.24
C ASP A 85 0.19 3.06 -6.85
N VAL A 86 -0.55 1.97 -6.54
CA VAL A 86 -0.29 0.63 -7.09
C VAL A 86 -0.25 0.58 -8.61
N ARG A 87 -0.86 1.54 -9.30
CA ARG A 87 -0.87 1.61 -10.77
C ARG A 87 0.38 2.26 -11.37
N PHE A 88 1.25 2.83 -10.56
CA PHE A 88 2.43 3.59 -10.99
C PHE A 88 3.71 2.81 -10.65
N PRO A 89 4.21 1.96 -11.57
CA PRO A 89 5.35 1.07 -11.32
C PRO A 89 6.63 1.83 -10.96
N GLU A 90 6.82 3.04 -11.46
CA GLU A 90 7.96 3.90 -11.18
C GLU A 90 8.10 4.24 -9.69
N LEU A 91 6.98 4.45 -8.97
CA LEU A 91 7.00 4.67 -7.52
C LEU A 91 7.56 3.44 -6.79
N TYR A 92 7.15 2.25 -7.18
CA TYR A 92 7.60 0.99 -6.57
C TYR A 92 9.06 0.69 -6.91
N ARG A 93 9.47 1.02 -8.14
CA ARG A 93 10.87 0.94 -8.54
C ARG A 93 11.74 1.89 -7.72
N TYR A 94 11.27 3.10 -7.47
CA TYR A 94 11.93 4.03 -6.56
C TYR A 94 12.08 3.44 -5.15
N LEU A 95 11.01 2.88 -4.57
CA LEU A 95 11.07 2.25 -3.25
C LEU A 95 12.10 1.11 -3.19
N SER A 96 12.07 0.20 -4.16
CA SER A 96 12.98 -0.95 -4.19
C SER A 96 14.43 -0.55 -4.46
N SER A 97 14.68 0.47 -5.30
CA SER A 97 16.02 1.03 -5.54
C SER A 97 16.59 1.73 -4.29
N ASN A 98 15.73 2.21 -3.39
CA ASN A 98 16.13 2.73 -2.07
C ASN A 98 16.18 1.62 -1.00
N GLY A 99 16.04 0.36 -1.41
CA GLY A 99 16.28 -0.81 -0.58
C GLY A 99 15.06 -1.36 0.13
N ALA A 100 13.83 -0.95 -0.19
CA ALA A 100 12.63 -1.52 0.40
C ALA A 100 12.58 -3.05 0.19
N GLU A 101 12.36 -3.78 1.27
CA GLU A 101 12.22 -5.24 1.32
C GLU A 101 10.77 -5.66 1.53
N LEU A 102 9.97 -4.75 2.09
CA LEU A 102 8.55 -4.88 2.31
C LEU A 102 7.86 -3.57 1.91
N ILE A 103 6.79 -3.65 1.13
CA ILE A 103 6.04 -2.49 0.64
C ILE A 103 4.62 -2.56 1.17
N MET A 104 4.17 -1.47 1.81
CA MET A 104 2.84 -1.34 2.40
C MET A 104 1.92 -0.61 1.43
N ILE A 105 0.73 -1.19 1.16
CA ILE A 105 -0.26 -0.64 0.22
C ILE A 105 -1.66 -0.65 0.84
N PRO A 106 -1.94 0.19 1.86
CA PRO A 106 -3.29 0.33 2.38
C PRO A 106 -4.22 0.90 1.31
N ALA A 107 -5.43 0.35 1.18
CA ALA A 107 -6.34 0.71 0.10
C ALA A 107 -7.82 0.60 0.47
N ALA A 108 -8.64 1.41 -0.21
CA ALA A 108 -10.07 1.22 -0.41
C ALA A 108 -10.33 1.03 -1.91
N PHE A 109 -9.85 -0.08 -2.47
CA PHE A 109 -9.91 -0.33 -3.91
C PHE A 109 -11.36 -0.59 -4.35
N THR A 110 -11.81 0.00 -5.46
CA THR A 110 -13.20 -0.16 -5.93
C THR A 110 -13.50 -1.60 -6.27
N ALA A 111 -14.70 -2.08 -5.96
CA ALA A 111 -15.11 -3.46 -6.28
C ALA A 111 -15.10 -3.72 -7.79
N PHE A 112 -15.45 -2.71 -8.60
CA PHE A 112 -15.49 -2.80 -10.07
C PHE A 112 -14.12 -3.14 -10.66
N THR A 113 -13.10 -2.38 -10.31
CA THR A 113 -11.73 -2.61 -10.84
C THR A 113 -10.97 -3.66 -10.03
N GLY A 114 -11.32 -3.84 -8.77
CA GLY A 114 -10.60 -4.72 -7.85
C GLY A 114 -10.64 -6.18 -8.25
N LYS A 115 -11.79 -6.65 -8.73
CA LYS A 115 -11.98 -8.05 -9.18
C LYS A 115 -11.02 -8.47 -10.30
N ASP A 116 -10.61 -7.51 -11.15
CA ASP A 116 -9.77 -7.77 -12.32
C ASP A 116 -8.32 -7.33 -12.12
N HIS A 117 -8.07 -6.30 -11.28
CA HIS A 117 -6.77 -5.63 -11.22
C HIS A 117 -6.03 -5.80 -9.89
N TRP A 118 -6.74 -5.90 -8.76
CA TRP A 118 -6.11 -5.77 -7.44
C TRP A 118 -5.00 -6.78 -7.20
N GLN A 119 -5.31 -8.05 -7.26
CA GLN A 119 -4.34 -9.11 -7.03
C GLN A 119 -3.21 -9.08 -8.05
N ILE A 120 -3.53 -8.90 -9.35
CA ILE A 120 -2.54 -8.89 -10.43
C ILE A 120 -1.53 -7.76 -10.22
N LEU A 121 -2.00 -6.55 -9.90
CA LEU A 121 -1.12 -5.42 -9.64
C LEU A 121 -0.24 -5.65 -8.42
N LEU A 122 -0.78 -6.17 -7.31
CA LEU A 122 0.00 -6.46 -6.11
C LEU A 122 1.10 -7.50 -6.38
N GLN A 123 0.77 -8.57 -7.11
CA GLN A 123 1.74 -9.60 -7.50
C GLN A 123 2.81 -9.02 -8.42
N ALA A 124 2.44 -8.17 -9.38
CA ALA A 124 3.41 -7.49 -10.25
C ALA A 124 4.37 -6.62 -9.41
N ARG A 125 3.85 -5.83 -8.45
CA ARG A 125 4.70 -5.03 -7.55
C ARG A 125 5.65 -5.87 -6.71
N ALA A 126 5.21 -7.05 -6.25
CA ALA A 126 6.07 -7.97 -5.50
C ALA A 126 7.18 -8.54 -6.38
N ILE A 127 6.84 -9.06 -7.56
CA ILE A 127 7.76 -9.74 -8.47
C ILE A 127 8.82 -8.78 -9.03
N GLU A 128 8.39 -7.69 -9.65
CA GLU A 128 9.28 -6.75 -10.35
C GLU A 128 10.23 -6.00 -9.41
N ASN A 129 9.85 -5.86 -8.13
CA ASN A 129 10.62 -5.17 -7.10
C ASN A 129 11.28 -6.11 -6.09
N THR A 130 11.08 -7.43 -6.25
CA THR A 130 11.62 -8.47 -5.37
C THR A 130 11.46 -8.09 -3.89
N ALA A 131 10.22 -7.76 -3.49
CA ALA A 131 9.86 -7.31 -2.16
C ALA A 131 8.55 -7.98 -1.71
N TYR A 132 8.37 -8.14 -0.39
CA TYR A 132 7.05 -8.46 0.14
C TYR A 132 6.09 -7.31 -0.13
N VAL A 133 4.83 -7.66 -0.41
CA VAL A 133 3.72 -6.70 -0.47
C VAL A 133 2.73 -7.03 0.62
N VAL A 134 2.42 -6.05 1.47
CA VAL A 134 1.38 -6.12 2.50
C VAL A 134 0.34 -5.07 2.19
N ALA A 135 -0.84 -5.53 1.81
CA ALA A 135 -1.89 -4.68 1.26
C ALA A 135 -3.18 -4.79 2.10
N PRO A 136 -3.28 -4.04 3.23
CA PRO A 136 -4.53 -3.93 3.95
C PRO A 136 -5.59 -3.30 3.06
N ALA A 137 -6.77 -3.94 2.96
CA ALA A 137 -7.82 -3.48 2.05
C ALA A 137 -9.16 -3.37 2.78
N GLN A 138 -9.82 -2.23 2.61
CA GLN A 138 -11.18 -2.04 3.09
C GLN A 138 -12.16 -2.90 2.30
N THR A 139 -13.21 -3.38 2.96
CA THR A 139 -14.30 -4.14 2.36
C THR A 139 -15.66 -3.54 2.72
N GLY A 140 -16.69 -3.89 1.95
CA GLY A 140 -18.06 -3.47 2.20
C GLY A 140 -18.52 -2.26 1.39
N ILE A 141 -19.69 -1.74 1.78
CA ILE A 141 -20.33 -0.58 1.12
C ILE A 141 -20.12 0.66 2.00
N HIS A 142 -19.56 1.71 1.41
CA HIS A 142 -19.31 2.97 2.07
C HIS A 142 -20.29 4.04 1.61
N TYR A 143 -20.90 4.76 2.56
CA TYR A 143 -21.87 5.84 2.31
C TYR A 143 -23.01 5.44 1.36
N GLY A 144 -23.43 4.16 1.42
CA GLY A 144 -24.54 3.62 0.65
C GLY A 144 -24.32 3.48 -0.86
N ARG A 145 -23.15 3.82 -1.38
CA ARG A 145 -22.88 3.81 -2.85
C ARG A 145 -21.59 3.13 -3.25
N ARG A 146 -20.47 3.40 -2.55
CA ARG A 146 -19.13 2.96 -2.96
C ARG A 146 -18.83 1.61 -2.35
N GLN A 147 -18.64 0.60 -3.18
CA GLN A 147 -18.25 -0.73 -2.73
C GLN A 147 -16.75 -0.93 -2.89
N SER A 148 -16.09 -1.31 -1.79
CA SER A 148 -14.68 -1.73 -1.79
C SER A 148 -14.55 -3.22 -2.02
N HIS A 149 -13.45 -3.58 -2.70
CA HIS A 149 -13.18 -4.95 -3.17
C HIS A 149 -12.89 -5.93 -2.02
N GLY A 150 -12.25 -5.46 -0.95
CA GLY A 150 -11.71 -6.33 0.08
C GLY A 150 -10.38 -6.95 -0.35
N HIS A 151 -10.18 -8.23 0.00
CA HIS A 151 -8.98 -8.98 -0.33
C HIS A 151 -7.71 -8.31 0.19
N ALA A 152 -7.66 -8.02 1.52
CA ALA A 152 -6.41 -7.69 2.16
C ALA A 152 -5.44 -8.85 1.99
N MET A 153 -4.22 -8.59 1.47
CA MET A 153 -3.29 -9.63 1.04
C MET A 153 -1.89 -9.45 1.59
N VAL A 154 -1.21 -10.57 1.78
CA VAL A 154 0.23 -10.64 1.94
C VAL A 154 0.81 -11.47 0.79
N ILE A 155 1.77 -10.90 0.06
CA ILE A 155 2.39 -11.51 -1.11
C ILE A 155 3.89 -11.54 -0.91
N ASP A 156 4.53 -12.67 -1.25
CA ASP A 156 5.99 -12.82 -1.12
C ASP A 156 6.75 -12.24 -2.33
N PRO A 157 8.07 -12.08 -2.26
CA PRO A 157 8.87 -11.50 -3.35
C PRO A 157 8.86 -12.32 -4.66
N TRP A 158 8.35 -13.55 -4.64
CA TRP A 158 8.16 -14.40 -5.82
C TRP A 158 6.78 -14.19 -6.48
N GLY A 159 5.91 -13.39 -5.85
CA GLY A 159 4.54 -13.18 -6.31
C GLY A 159 3.52 -14.19 -5.77
N THR A 160 3.91 -15.05 -4.84
CA THR A 160 3.00 -16.01 -4.21
C THR A 160 2.09 -15.28 -3.21
N VAL A 161 0.79 -15.42 -3.35
CA VAL A 161 -0.16 -14.97 -2.33
C VAL A 161 -0.05 -15.89 -1.12
N LEU A 162 0.50 -15.37 -0.02
CA LEU A 162 0.70 -16.12 1.23
C LEU A 162 -0.56 -16.13 2.08
N SER A 163 -1.36 -15.06 2.02
CA SER A 163 -2.61 -14.93 2.77
C SER A 163 -3.53 -13.93 2.09
N ASP A 164 -4.83 -14.21 2.12
CA ASP A 164 -5.92 -13.36 1.59
C ASP A 164 -7.10 -13.41 2.56
N ALA A 165 -7.53 -12.26 3.06
CA ALA A 165 -8.67 -12.12 3.97
C ALA A 165 -10.04 -12.21 3.29
N GLY A 166 -10.08 -12.26 1.95
CA GLY A 166 -11.33 -12.32 1.19
C GLY A 166 -12.14 -11.02 1.21
N LYS A 167 -13.45 -11.17 0.96
CA LYS A 167 -14.40 -10.04 0.81
C LYS A 167 -15.06 -9.60 2.12
N THR A 168 -14.76 -10.26 3.22
CA THR A 168 -15.37 -9.98 4.53
C THR A 168 -14.37 -9.35 5.49
N GLN A 169 -14.86 -8.90 6.64
CA GLN A 169 -13.98 -8.45 7.72
C GLN A 169 -13.09 -9.61 8.19
N GLY A 170 -11.79 -9.37 8.28
CA GLY A 170 -10.82 -10.38 8.66
C GLY A 170 -9.40 -9.85 8.69
N ALA A 171 -8.44 -10.75 8.86
CA ALA A 171 -7.02 -10.45 8.83
C ALA A 171 -6.28 -11.42 7.89
N ALA A 172 -5.41 -10.89 7.05
CA ALA A 172 -4.43 -11.67 6.31
C ALA A 172 -3.13 -11.70 7.15
N ILE A 173 -2.66 -12.89 7.51
CA ILE A 173 -1.48 -13.09 8.34
C ILE A 173 -0.52 -14.03 7.62
N ALA A 174 0.74 -13.63 7.52
CA ALA A 174 1.80 -14.46 6.96
C ALA A 174 3.16 -14.09 7.57
N PRO A 175 4.12 -15.03 7.60
CA PRO A 175 5.50 -14.73 7.94
C PRO A 175 6.17 -13.92 6.82
N ALA A 176 7.05 -12.98 7.18
CA ALA A 176 7.94 -12.29 6.27
C ALA A 176 9.39 -12.58 6.66
N ASP A 177 10.16 -13.11 5.69
CA ASP A 177 11.57 -13.47 5.88
C ASP A 177 12.45 -12.61 4.97
N LYS A 178 13.28 -11.75 5.58
CA LYS A 178 14.22 -10.89 4.84
C LYS A 178 15.30 -11.67 4.09
N GLU A 179 15.71 -12.85 4.59
CA GLU A 179 16.69 -13.68 3.91
C GLU A 179 16.13 -14.22 2.57
N ARG A 180 14.81 -14.45 2.50
CA ARG A 180 14.13 -14.79 1.25
C ARG A 180 14.24 -13.66 0.21
N VAL A 181 14.07 -12.39 0.62
CA VAL A 181 14.26 -11.23 -0.26
C VAL A 181 15.69 -11.22 -0.82
N LYS A 182 16.67 -11.31 0.08
CA LYS A 182 18.10 -11.33 -0.29
C LYS A 182 18.42 -12.43 -1.28
N LYS A 183 18.00 -13.65 -0.99
CA LYS A 183 18.24 -14.83 -1.85
C LYS A 183 17.65 -14.65 -3.24
N ILE A 184 16.40 -14.12 -3.35
CA ILE A 184 15.77 -13.90 -4.65
C ILE A 184 16.52 -12.81 -5.43
N ARG A 185 16.92 -11.70 -4.77
CA ARG A 185 17.70 -10.63 -5.43
C ARG A 185 19.06 -11.09 -5.94
N GLU A 186 19.69 -12.04 -5.25
CA GLU A 186 20.95 -12.66 -5.69
C GLU A 186 20.73 -13.59 -6.90
N GLN A 187 19.67 -14.39 -6.89
CA GLN A 187 19.34 -15.35 -7.93
C GLN A 187 18.71 -14.71 -9.19
N MET A 188 17.94 -13.64 -9.01
CA MET A 188 17.26 -12.90 -10.07
C MET A 188 17.54 -11.40 -9.96
N PRO A 189 18.70 -10.91 -10.40
CA PRO A 189 19.13 -9.52 -10.21
C PRO A 189 18.42 -8.57 -11.17
N SER A 190 17.10 -8.41 -11.03
CA SER A 190 16.24 -7.57 -11.87
C SER A 190 16.20 -6.07 -11.46
N LEU A 191 16.88 -5.72 -10.37
CA LEU A 191 16.92 -4.35 -9.82
C LEU A 191 18.23 -3.59 -10.15
N LYS A 192 19.00 -4.08 -11.13
CA LYS A 192 20.27 -3.46 -11.57
C LYS A 192 20.03 -2.28 -12.50
#